data_52ed98806a769041a97e4e08ed268a9e
#
_entry.id   52ed98806a769041a97e4e08ed268a9e
#
_cell.length_a   1.000
_cell.length_b   1.000
_cell.length_c   1.000
_cell.angle_alpha   90.00
_cell.angle_beta   90.00
_cell.angle_gamma   90.00
#
_symmetry.space_group_name_H-M   'P 1'
#
loop_
_entity.id
_entity.type
_entity.pdbx_description
1 polymer ?
#
loop_
_entity_poly.entity_id
_entity_poly.type
_entity_poly.pdbx_seq_one_letter_code
_entity_poly.pdbx_strand_id
1 'polypeptide(L)'
;ADTNGDKWGDLKGITEKLDYIHQMGANAIWLSPIHPAMSYHGYDVTDYTAINPKFGTDNDFDQLIAKANQLDIKIYLDYVMNHTGREHPWFQEAIKNPESEYRNYFIFSENPSTDIANGKIAMINNEGANGYDSGQWFTTGTDTEVKGTYKFTLDWSNASKPTVTVTEAQTADKENTQVEDKTDRFLWFGDNNKAWRFYNKGNGIYELTVDFVSDWGFLIRTSDKT
;
A
#
# COMPACT_ATOMS: atom_id res chain seq x y z
N ALA A 1 -13.71 3.90 19.20
CA ALA A 1 -15.13 4.26 19.13
C ALA A 1 -15.30 5.37 18.10
N ASP A 2 -16.42 5.40 17.46
CA ASP A 2 -16.84 6.39 16.50
C ASP A 2 -17.91 7.26 17.17
N THR A 3 -17.63 8.57 17.35
CA THR A 3 -18.54 9.48 18.08
C THR A 3 -19.40 10.33 17.13
N ASN A 4 -19.06 10.39 15.86
CA ASN A 4 -19.74 11.21 14.86
C ASN A 4 -20.58 10.39 13.86
N GLY A 5 -20.44 9.06 13.84
CA GLY A 5 -21.22 8.14 13.00
C GLY A 5 -20.71 8.01 11.58
N ASP A 6 -19.48 8.42 11.29
CA ASP A 6 -18.87 8.35 9.96
C ASP A 6 -18.19 7.01 9.64
N LYS A 7 -18.26 6.06 10.59
CA LYS A 7 -17.65 4.72 10.57
C LYS A 7 -16.13 4.70 10.75
N TRP A 8 -15.53 5.83 11.11
CA TRP A 8 -14.15 5.90 11.55
C TRP A 8 -14.10 6.02 13.07
N GLY A 9 -13.14 5.36 13.69
CA GLY A 9 -12.85 5.61 15.09
C GLY A 9 -12.17 6.98 15.24
N ASP A 10 -12.46 7.69 16.33
CA ASP A 10 -11.95 9.04 16.54
C ASP A 10 -11.32 9.24 17.94
N LEU A 11 -10.53 10.31 18.09
CA LEU A 11 -9.80 10.61 19.33
C LEU A 11 -10.75 10.84 20.51
N LYS A 12 -11.90 11.47 20.26
CA LYS A 12 -12.93 11.69 21.27
C LYS A 12 -13.49 10.35 21.77
N GLY A 13 -13.74 9.41 20.86
CA GLY A 13 -14.21 8.08 21.22
C GLY A 13 -13.19 7.29 22.03
N ILE A 14 -11.89 7.47 21.78
CA ILE A 14 -10.84 6.90 22.63
C ILE A 14 -10.90 7.55 24.01
N THR A 15 -11.00 8.87 24.09
CA THR A 15 -11.09 9.64 25.34
C THR A 15 -12.26 9.17 26.19
N GLU A 16 -13.43 8.95 25.59
CA GLU A 16 -14.62 8.43 26.27
C GLU A 16 -14.44 7.01 26.81
N LYS A 17 -13.56 6.21 26.20
CA LYS A 17 -13.31 4.82 26.58
C LYS A 17 -12.10 4.62 27.48
N LEU A 18 -11.36 5.67 27.84
CA LEU A 18 -10.15 5.55 28.67
C LEU A 18 -10.42 4.90 30.03
N ASP A 19 -11.54 5.22 30.68
CA ASP A 19 -11.88 4.60 31.98
C ASP A 19 -12.08 3.09 31.84
N TYR A 20 -12.73 2.66 30.76
CA TYR A 20 -12.90 1.24 30.46
C TYR A 20 -11.56 0.55 30.19
N ILE A 21 -10.68 1.19 29.39
CA ILE A 21 -9.35 0.67 29.08
C ILE A 21 -8.49 0.57 30.36
N HIS A 22 -8.56 1.57 31.22
CA HIS A 22 -7.87 1.56 32.52
C HIS A 22 -8.37 0.42 33.43
N GLN A 23 -9.69 0.20 33.50
CA GLN A 23 -10.28 -0.90 34.28
C GLN A 23 -9.87 -2.29 33.78
N MET A 24 -9.51 -2.42 32.49
CA MET A 24 -8.94 -3.66 31.96
C MET A 24 -7.48 -3.89 32.36
N GLY A 25 -6.85 -2.94 33.04
CA GLY A 25 -5.47 -3.01 33.49
C GLY A 25 -4.43 -2.52 32.49
N ALA A 26 -4.87 -1.87 31.39
CA ALA A 26 -3.94 -1.26 30.44
C ALA A 26 -3.37 0.04 31.01
N ASN A 27 -2.05 0.22 30.89
CA ASN A 27 -1.32 1.42 31.29
C ASN A 27 -0.66 2.14 30.11
N ALA A 28 -0.89 1.68 28.90
CA ALA A 28 -0.39 2.30 27.68
C ALA A 28 -1.33 2.01 26.50
N ILE A 29 -1.41 2.94 25.59
CA ILE A 29 -2.14 2.84 24.31
C ILE A 29 -1.18 3.23 23.21
N TRP A 30 -1.05 2.39 22.19
CA TRP A 30 -0.42 2.74 20.95
C TRP A 30 -1.50 3.12 19.92
N LEU A 31 -1.33 4.28 19.30
CA LEU A 31 -2.20 4.75 18.23
C LEU A 31 -1.53 4.54 16.89
N SER A 32 -2.22 3.90 15.94
CA SER A 32 -1.82 3.94 14.53
C SER A 32 -1.70 5.40 14.06
N PRO A 33 -1.06 5.66 12.89
CA PRO A 33 -0.80 7.02 12.45
C PRO A 33 -2.05 7.90 12.46
N ILE A 34 -1.96 9.05 13.13
CA ILE A 34 -3.09 9.99 13.27
C ILE A 34 -3.02 11.18 12.32
N HIS A 35 -1.95 11.27 11.52
CA HIS A 35 -1.72 12.37 10.59
C HIS A 35 -2.58 12.25 9.33
N PRO A 36 -2.83 13.35 8.59
CA PRO A 36 -3.41 13.30 7.26
C PRO A 36 -2.66 12.33 6.35
N ALA A 37 -3.40 11.47 5.67
CA ALA A 37 -2.87 10.44 4.79
C ALA A 37 -3.91 10.12 3.71
N MET A 38 -3.46 9.54 2.59
CA MET A 38 -4.35 9.15 1.50
C MET A 38 -5.08 7.84 1.79
N SER A 39 -4.41 6.91 2.47
CA SER A 39 -4.97 5.61 2.82
C SER A 39 -5.62 5.58 4.20
N TYR A 40 -6.45 4.55 4.41
CA TYR A 40 -7.11 4.33 5.69
C TYR A 40 -6.12 3.90 6.81
N HIS A 41 -5.01 3.26 6.44
CA HIS A 41 -4.00 2.81 7.41
C HIS A 41 -3.07 3.94 7.90
N GLY A 42 -3.02 5.08 7.16
CA GLY A 42 -2.30 6.27 7.61
C GLY A 42 -0.78 6.26 7.41
N TYR A 43 -0.19 5.22 6.79
CA TYR A 43 1.26 5.14 6.61
C TYR A 43 1.80 5.98 5.45
N ASP A 44 0.95 6.52 4.61
CA ASP A 44 1.26 7.43 3.50
C ASP A 44 0.97 8.89 3.89
N VAL A 45 1.66 9.35 4.93
CA VAL A 45 1.46 10.67 5.54
C VAL A 45 1.67 11.79 4.52
N THR A 46 0.71 12.71 4.48
CA THR A 46 0.76 13.92 3.63
C THR A 46 1.03 15.19 4.41
N ASP A 47 0.86 15.19 5.73
CA ASP A 47 1.20 16.30 6.62
C ASP A 47 1.52 15.78 8.02
N TYR A 48 2.77 15.94 8.47
CA TYR A 48 3.22 15.51 9.80
C TYR A 48 2.87 16.50 10.93
N THR A 49 2.35 17.65 10.58
CA THR A 49 2.08 18.73 11.55
C THR A 49 0.61 18.85 11.95
N ALA A 50 -0.26 18.08 11.34
CA ALA A 50 -1.70 18.10 11.55
C ALA A 50 -2.25 16.75 12.01
N ILE A 51 -3.41 16.78 12.64
CA ILE A 51 -4.23 15.60 12.90
C ILE A 51 -5.18 15.40 11.70
N ASN A 52 -5.37 14.17 11.26
CA ASN A 52 -6.34 13.85 10.22
C ASN A 52 -7.75 14.26 10.69
N PRO A 53 -8.45 15.11 9.93
CA PRO A 53 -9.78 15.59 10.32
C PRO A 53 -10.82 14.49 10.59
N LYS A 54 -10.62 13.30 10.07
CA LYS A 54 -11.46 12.14 10.36
C LYS A 54 -11.31 11.64 11.80
N PHE A 55 -10.15 11.85 12.40
CA PHE A 55 -9.86 11.42 13.77
C PHE A 55 -10.16 12.49 14.80
N GLY A 56 -10.29 13.75 14.39
CA GLY A 56 -10.58 14.87 15.28
C GLY A 56 -9.68 16.09 15.07
N THR A 57 -9.54 16.88 16.11
CA THR A 57 -8.79 18.13 16.14
C THR A 57 -7.65 18.07 17.15
N ASP A 58 -6.75 19.06 17.14
CA ASP A 58 -5.72 19.24 18.17
C ASP A 58 -6.33 19.30 19.57
N ASN A 59 -7.47 19.97 19.73
CA ASN A 59 -8.17 20.02 21.00
C ASN A 59 -8.67 18.64 21.47
N ASP A 60 -9.12 17.77 20.55
CA ASP A 60 -9.52 16.40 20.89
C ASP A 60 -8.32 15.57 21.32
N PHE A 61 -7.16 15.80 20.70
CA PHE A 61 -5.91 15.16 21.11
C PHE A 61 -5.44 15.65 22.47
N ASP A 62 -5.48 16.96 22.75
CA ASP A 62 -5.15 17.53 24.04
C ASP A 62 -6.04 16.97 25.16
N GLN A 63 -7.33 16.81 24.91
CA GLN A 63 -8.26 16.18 25.84
C GLN A 63 -7.93 14.71 26.09
N LEU A 64 -7.56 13.96 25.04
CA LEU A 64 -7.11 12.59 25.17
C LEU A 64 -5.86 12.51 26.06
N ILE A 65 -4.85 13.33 25.81
CA ILE A 65 -3.61 13.36 26.60
C ILE A 65 -3.91 13.76 28.05
N ALA A 66 -4.71 14.78 28.28
CA ALA A 66 -5.06 15.23 29.62
C ALA A 66 -5.76 14.13 30.44
N LYS A 67 -6.72 13.44 29.85
CA LYS A 67 -7.43 12.34 30.52
C LYS A 67 -6.55 11.10 30.70
N ALA A 68 -5.73 10.75 29.72
CA ALA A 68 -4.78 9.63 29.82
C ALA A 68 -3.80 9.85 30.98
N ASN A 69 -3.28 11.07 31.13
CA ASN A 69 -2.42 11.45 32.26
C ASN A 69 -3.10 11.30 33.63
N GLN A 70 -4.38 11.65 33.75
CA GLN A 70 -5.16 11.47 34.98
C GLN A 70 -5.29 10.00 35.38
N LEU A 71 -5.26 9.10 34.41
CA LEU A 71 -5.40 7.64 34.59
C LEU A 71 -4.04 6.92 34.57
N ASP A 72 -2.93 7.65 34.52
CA ASP A 72 -1.55 7.10 34.34
C ASP A 72 -1.42 6.18 33.13
N ILE A 73 -2.13 6.49 32.05
CA ILE A 73 -2.05 5.79 30.76
C ILE A 73 -1.10 6.55 29.85
N LYS A 74 -0.10 5.84 29.31
CA LYS A 74 0.83 6.41 28.31
C LYS A 74 0.24 6.33 26.92
N ILE A 75 0.36 7.40 26.14
CA ILE A 75 -0.02 7.41 24.73
C ILE A 75 1.26 7.35 23.88
N TYR A 76 1.32 6.38 23.00
CA TYR A 76 2.38 6.21 22.00
C TYR A 76 1.79 6.46 20.62
N LEU A 77 2.44 7.31 19.85
CA LEU A 77 2.08 7.58 18.45
C LEU A 77 2.95 6.75 17.52
N ASP A 78 2.33 6.16 16.53
CA ASP A 78 3.05 5.63 15.37
C ASP A 78 3.52 6.81 14.50
N TYR A 79 4.81 7.06 14.51
CA TYR A 79 5.42 8.16 13.77
C TYR A 79 6.19 7.64 12.55
N VAL A 80 5.61 7.83 11.36
CA VAL A 80 6.10 7.28 10.09
C VAL A 80 7.28 8.10 9.58
N MET A 81 8.50 7.78 10.00
CA MET A 81 9.71 8.52 9.61
C MET A 81 10.42 7.96 8.39
N ASN A 82 10.07 6.74 7.95
CA ASN A 82 10.79 6.06 6.87
C ASN A 82 10.53 6.67 5.49
N HIS A 83 9.33 7.14 5.26
CA HIS A 83 8.87 7.70 3.99
C HIS A 83 7.73 8.70 4.21
N THR A 84 7.41 9.46 3.19
CA THR A 84 6.19 10.29 3.12
C THR A 84 5.16 9.64 2.20
N GLY A 85 3.93 10.07 2.28
CA GLY A 85 2.95 9.86 1.23
C GLY A 85 3.40 10.52 -0.08
N ARG A 86 2.97 9.96 -1.20
CA ARG A 86 3.25 10.53 -2.52
C ARG A 86 2.77 11.98 -2.66
N GLU A 87 1.59 12.28 -2.08
CA GLU A 87 0.99 13.62 -2.15
C GLU A 87 1.56 14.60 -1.10
N HIS A 88 2.58 14.19 -0.32
CA HIS A 88 3.23 15.08 0.62
C HIS A 88 3.85 16.28 -0.10
N PRO A 89 3.63 17.53 0.34
CA PRO A 89 4.14 18.72 -0.33
C PRO A 89 5.67 18.69 -0.57
N TRP A 90 6.44 18.18 0.37
CA TRP A 90 7.91 18.03 0.21
C TRP A 90 8.27 17.13 -0.96
N PHE A 91 7.59 15.98 -1.10
CA PHE A 91 7.84 15.06 -2.19
C PHE A 91 7.38 15.65 -3.53
N GLN A 92 6.19 16.26 -3.54
CA GLN A 92 5.65 16.92 -4.73
C GLN A 92 6.54 18.05 -5.23
N GLU A 93 7.11 18.84 -4.33
CA GLU A 93 8.08 19.87 -4.68
C GLU A 93 9.40 19.26 -5.17
N ALA A 94 9.91 18.25 -4.46
CA ALA A 94 11.17 17.58 -4.80
C ALA A 94 11.17 16.94 -6.20
N ILE A 95 10.04 16.40 -6.66
CA ILE A 95 9.92 15.81 -8.01
C ILE A 95 9.80 16.86 -9.11
N LYS A 96 9.19 18.03 -8.82
CA LYS A 96 8.99 19.11 -9.80
C LYS A 96 10.20 20.01 -9.95
N ASN A 97 10.95 20.22 -8.88
CA ASN A 97 12.06 21.14 -8.82
C ASN A 97 13.34 20.46 -8.31
N PRO A 98 14.28 20.10 -9.21
CA PRO A 98 15.57 19.49 -8.80
C PRO A 98 16.41 20.35 -7.86
N GLU A 99 16.18 21.68 -7.85
CA GLU A 99 16.89 22.64 -6.98
C GLU A 99 16.17 22.90 -5.67
N SER A 100 15.05 22.21 -5.41
CA SER A 100 14.29 22.35 -4.18
C SER A 100 15.13 21.93 -2.95
N GLU A 101 14.96 22.65 -1.84
CA GLU A 101 15.53 22.25 -0.55
C GLU A 101 15.11 20.84 -0.12
N TYR A 102 13.92 20.40 -0.53
CA TYR A 102 13.39 19.07 -0.24
C TYR A 102 13.98 17.97 -1.13
N ARG A 103 14.73 18.32 -2.18
CA ARG A 103 15.32 17.32 -3.09
C ARG A 103 16.19 16.31 -2.35
N ASN A 104 16.94 16.78 -1.36
CA ASN A 104 17.85 15.97 -0.57
C ASN A 104 17.17 15.14 0.54
N TYR A 105 15.87 15.30 0.73
CA TYR A 105 15.10 14.48 1.66
C TYR A 105 14.78 13.09 1.08
N PHE A 106 14.90 12.96 -0.25
CA PHE A 106 14.52 11.76 -0.99
C PHE A 106 15.70 11.25 -1.83
N ILE A 107 15.71 9.96 -2.08
CA ILE A 107 16.71 9.32 -2.93
C ILE A 107 16.14 9.26 -4.35
N PHE A 108 16.78 9.95 -5.29
CA PHE A 108 16.42 9.95 -6.70
C PHE A 108 17.49 9.23 -7.52
N SER A 109 17.06 8.57 -8.59
CA SER A 109 17.97 8.04 -9.61
C SER A 109 18.07 9.03 -10.77
N GLU A 110 19.30 9.20 -11.27
CA GLU A 110 19.54 9.97 -12.51
C GLU A 110 19.11 9.19 -13.77
N ASN A 111 19.14 7.85 -13.68
CA ASN A 111 18.80 6.94 -14.77
C ASN A 111 17.89 5.81 -14.31
N PRO A 112 16.61 6.09 -13.94
CA PRO A 112 15.73 5.12 -13.31
C PRO A 112 15.60 3.81 -14.09
N SER A 113 15.41 3.89 -15.41
CA SER A 113 15.26 2.71 -16.27
C SER A 113 16.50 1.80 -16.25
N THR A 114 17.69 2.40 -16.28
CA THR A 114 18.96 1.68 -16.21
C THR A 114 19.18 1.07 -14.83
N ASP A 115 18.86 1.81 -13.78
CA ASP A 115 19.03 1.36 -12.41
C ASP A 115 18.05 0.25 -12.04
N ILE A 116 16.82 0.31 -12.54
CA ILE A 116 15.85 -0.80 -12.44
C ILE A 116 16.39 -2.03 -13.20
N ALA A 117 16.82 -1.86 -14.45
CA ALA A 117 17.36 -2.96 -15.26
C ALA A 117 18.59 -3.62 -14.63
N ASN A 118 19.40 -2.86 -13.90
CA ASN A 118 20.59 -3.34 -13.20
C ASN A 118 20.31 -3.81 -11.76
N GLY A 119 19.07 -3.81 -11.31
CA GLY A 119 18.67 -4.22 -9.96
C GLY A 119 19.13 -3.29 -8.84
N LYS A 120 19.55 -2.05 -9.17
CA LYS A 120 19.93 -1.04 -8.17
C LYS A 120 18.75 -0.39 -7.48
N ILE A 121 17.60 -0.32 -8.18
CA ILE A 121 16.33 0.09 -7.62
C ILE A 121 15.46 -1.16 -7.66
N ALA A 122 15.10 -1.68 -6.51
CA ALA A 122 14.00 -2.61 -6.42
C ALA A 122 12.74 -1.81 -6.72
N MET A 123 12.03 -2.11 -7.79
CA MET A 123 10.60 -1.88 -7.82
C MET A 123 10.06 -2.54 -6.57
N ILE A 124 9.28 -1.85 -5.77
CA ILE A 124 8.86 -2.27 -4.42
C ILE A 124 8.62 -3.79 -4.39
N ASN A 125 9.65 -4.54 -4.04
CA ASN A 125 9.47 -5.88 -3.55
C ASN A 125 8.85 -5.68 -2.17
N ASN A 126 7.56 -5.85 -2.10
CA ASN A 126 6.92 -6.06 -0.83
C ASN A 126 7.24 -7.51 -0.39
N GLU A 127 8.51 -7.81 -0.26
CA GLU A 127 8.94 -8.87 0.62
C GLU A 127 8.66 -8.33 2.02
N GLY A 128 7.40 -8.43 2.42
CA GLY A 128 6.99 -8.09 3.75
C GLY A 128 7.88 -8.84 4.71
N ALA A 129 8.67 -8.13 5.47
CA ALA A 129 9.57 -8.69 6.50
C ALA A 129 8.82 -9.59 7.50
N ASN A 130 7.52 -9.76 7.36
CA ASN A 130 6.66 -10.53 8.25
C ASN A 130 5.61 -11.40 7.53
N GLY A 131 5.81 -11.75 6.26
CA GLY A 131 4.93 -12.69 5.56
C GLY A 131 3.55 -12.12 5.16
N TYR A 132 3.36 -10.82 5.23
CA TYR A 132 2.08 -10.20 4.87
C TYR A 132 1.87 -10.06 3.37
N ASP A 133 2.93 -10.09 2.58
CA ASP A 133 2.82 -10.04 1.13
C ASP A 133 4.00 -10.72 0.44
N SER A 134 3.84 -11.99 0.10
CA SER A 134 4.83 -12.77 -0.67
C SER A 134 4.76 -12.47 -2.18
N GLY A 135 4.15 -11.34 -2.57
CA GLY A 135 3.95 -10.99 -3.97
C GLY A 135 4.84 -9.85 -4.44
N GLN A 136 5.03 -9.76 -5.72
CA GLN A 136 5.71 -8.66 -6.38
C GLN A 136 4.70 -7.66 -6.93
N TRP A 137 4.81 -6.40 -6.50
CA TRP A 137 3.96 -5.32 -6.98
C TRP A 137 4.48 -4.73 -8.28
N PHE A 138 3.56 -4.49 -9.19
CA PHE A 138 3.81 -3.81 -10.46
C PHE A 138 2.85 -2.63 -10.57
N THR A 139 3.35 -1.47 -10.96
CA THR A 139 2.51 -0.30 -11.20
C THR A 139 2.09 -0.24 -12.65
N THR A 140 0.92 0.33 -12.93
CA THR A 140 0.49 0.61 -14.31
C THR A 140 1.26 1.77 -14.94
N GLY A 141 2.05 2.51 -14.15
CA GLY A 141 2.79 3.69 -14.60
C GLY A 141 1.91 4.92 -14.84
N THR A 142 0.63 4.86 -14.49
CA THR A 142 -0.32 5.97 -14.60
C THR A 142 -1.05 6.19 -13.28
N ASP A 143 -1.56 7.41 -13.07
CA ASP A 143 -2.39 7.77 -11.90
C ASP A 143 -3.89 7.68 -12.22
N THR A 144 -4.23 7.19 -13.40
CA THR A 144 -5.61 7.01 -13.83
C THR A 144 -5.97 5.54 -13.82
N GLU A 145 -7.24 5.24 -13.54
CA GLU A 145 -7.76 3.87 -13.65
C GLU A 145 -7.45 3.31 -15.04
N VAL A 146 -6.74 2.20 -15.08
CA VAL A 146 -6.53 1.40 -16.30
C VAL A 146 -7.59 0.32 -16.33
N LYS A 147 -8.39 0.32 -17.39
CA LYS A 147 -9.50 -0.60 -17.58
C LYS A 147 -9.54 -1.15 -18.99
N GLY A 148 -9.58 -2.46 -19.12
CA GLY A 148 -9.64 -3.13 -20.42
C GLY A 148 -9.33 -4.61 -20.31
N THR A 149 -9.24 -5.27 -21.46
CA THR A 149 -8.75 -6.63 -21.54
C THR A 149 -7.25 -6.59 -21.83
N TYR A 150 -6.45 -7.22 -20.98
CA TYR A 150 -5.00 -7.23 -21.08
C TYR A 150 -4.45 -8.63 -21.00
N LYS A 151 -3.38 -8.88 -21.77
CA LYS A 151 -2.55 -10.06 -21.65
C LYS A 151 -1.33 -9.74 -20.80
N PHE A 152 -1.16 -10.52 -19.75
CA PHE A 152 0.00 -10.50 -18.86
C PHE A 152 0.89 -11.68 -19.24
N THR A 153 2.15 -11.40 -19.55
CA THR A 153 3.19 -12.42 -19.76
C THR A 153 4.22 -12.26 -18.66
N LEU A 154 4.29 -13.26 -17.78
CA LEU A 154 5.23 -13.35 -16.69
C LEU A 154 6.39 -14.25 -17.11
N ASP A 155 7.60 -13.70 -17.19
CA ASP A 155 8.83 -14.46 -17.36
C ASP A 155 9.48 -14.69 -16.00
N TRP A 156 9.43 -15.91 -15.54
CA TRP A 156 10.04 -16.40 -14.30
C TRP A 156 11.20 -17.38 -14.57
N SER A 157 11.75 -17.38 -15.76
CA SER A 157 12.90 -18.24 -16.14
C SER A 157 14.13 -17.92 -15.27
N ASN A 158 14.24 -16.70 -14.80
CA ASN A 158 15.17 -16.27 -13.76
C ASN A 158 14.39 -15.89 -12.49
N ALA A 159 14.32 -16.79 -11.51
CA ALA A 159 13.59 -16.57 -10.27
C ALA A 159 14.09 -15.37 -9.44
N SER A 160 15.36 -14.97 -9.62
CA SER A 160 15.92 -13.79 -8.94
C SER A 160 15.54 -12.46 -9.61
N LYS A 161 15.02 -12.51 -10.83
CA LYS A 161 14.66 -11.34 -11.62
C LYS A 161 13.49 -11.63 -12.56
N PRO A 162 12.28 -11.91 -12.02
CA PRO A 162 11.12 -12.11 -12.87
C PRO A 162 10.72 -10.79 -13.55
N THR A 163 10.18 -10.87 -14.74
CA THR A 163 9.66 -9.73 -15.50
C THR A 163 8.23 -9.95 -15.92
N VAL A 164 7.45 -8.86 -16.01
CA VAL A 164 6.09 -8.88 -16.52
C VAL A 164 5.98 -7.96 -17.71
N THR A 165 5.39 -8.46 -18.78
CA THR A 165 4.97 -7.65 -19.93
C THR A 165 3.44 -7.62 -19.97
N VAL A 166 2.87 -6.43 -20.12
CA VAL A 166 1.42 -6.22 -20.20
C VAL A 166 1.11 -5.62 -21.57
N THR A 167 0.20 -6.23 -22.31
CA THR A 167 -0.25 -5.76 -23.63
C THR A 167 -1.77 -5.75 -23.69
N GLU A 168 -2.35 -4.76 -24.42
CA GLU A 168 -3.79 -4.80 -24.71
C GLU A 168 -4.14 -6.07 -25.51
N ALA A 169 -5.27 -6.66 -25.18
CA ALA A 169 -5.78 -7.86 -25.81
C ALA A 169 -7.26 -7.71 -26.16
N GLN A 170 -7.75 -8.54 -27.07
CA GLN A 170 -9.18 -8.57 -27.37
C GLN A 170 -9.91 -9.46 -26.36
N THR A 171 -11.17 -9.17 -26.09
CA THR A 171 -12.02 -9.98 -25.20
C THR A 171 -12.11 -11.44 -25.65
N ALA A 172 -11.99 -11.69 -26.97
CA ALA A 172 -11.99 -13.01 -27.55
C ALA A 172 -10.70 -13.82 -27.20
N ASP A 173 -9.63 -13.13 -26.80
CA ASP A 173 -8.35 -13.78 -26.46
C ASP A 173 -8.30 -14.28 -25.01
N LYS A 174 -9.39 -14.10 -24.24
CA LYS A 174 -9.48 -14.64 -22.89
C LYS A 174 -9.40 -16.15 -22.94
N GLU A 175 -8.36 -16.67 -22.34
CA GLU A 175 -8.22 -18.10 -22.17
C GLU A 175 -9.32 -18.58 -21.20
N ASN A 176 -9.98 -19.69 -21.60
CA ASN A 176 -11.01 -20.30 -20.76
C ASN A 176 -10.32 -20.88 -19.53
N THR A 177 -10.54 -20.27 -18.36
CA THR A 177 -9.87 -20.56 -17.08
C THR A 177 -10.13 -21.94 -16.50
N GLN A 178 -10.71 -22.86 -17.25
CA GLN A 178 -11.10 -24.19 -16.79
C GLN A 178 -10.09 -25.31 -17.10
N VAL A 179 -8.91 -24.99 -17.62
CA VAL A 179 -7.86 -25.99 -17.74
C VAL A 179 -7.19 -26.16 -16.39
N GLU A 180 -7.11 -27.38 -15.88
CA GLU A 180 -6.39 -27.74 -14.65
C GLU A 180 -4.87 -27.55 -14.86
N ASP A 181 -4.43 -26.33 -14.99
CA ASP A 181 -3.02 -26.00 -14.94
C ASP A 181 -2.60 -25.93 -13.47
N LYS A 182 -1.58 -26.70 -13.11
CA LYS A 182 -1.05 -26.78 -11.74
C LYS A 182 -0.07 -25.65 -11.42
N THR A 183 -0.16 -24.52 -12.12
CA THR A 183 0.71 -23.38 -11.81
C THR A 183 0.37 -22.81 -10.44
N ASP A 184 1.40 -22.33 -9.77
CA ASP A 184 1.34 -21.64 -8.49
C ASP A 184 1.55 -20.12 -8.64
N ARG A 185 1.28 -19.56 -9.82
CA ARG A 185 1.42 -18.13 -10.10
C ARG A 185 0.05 -17.51 -10.28
N PHE A 186 -0.18 -16.40 -9.53
CA PHE A 186 -1.47 -15.73 -9.49
C PHE A 186 -1.29 -14.24 -9.67
N LEU A 187 -2.21 -13.63 -10.43
CA LEU A 187 -2.36 -12.20 -10.58
C LEU A 187 -3.44 -11.70 -9.61
N TRP A 188 -3.14 -10.63 -8.88
CA TRP A 188 -4.07 -9.95 -7.99
C TRP A 188 -4.16 -8.48 -8.37
N PHE A 189 -5.38 -7.94 -8.44
CA PHE A 189 -5.62 -6.52 -8.68
C PHE A 189 -7.01 -6.09 -8.19
N GLY A 190 -7.15 -4.78 -7.92
CA GLY A 190 -8.39 -4.18 -7.44
C GLY A 190 -8.83 -4.68 -6.05
N ASP A 191 -9.99 -4.22 -5.61
CA ASP A 191 -10.52 -4.48 -4.25
C ASP A 191 -11.16 -5.85 -4.08
N ASN A 192 -11.10 -6.72 -5.07
CA ASN A 192 -11.97 -7.90 -5.14
C ASN A 192 -11.44 -9.14 -4.41
N ASN A 193 -10.27 -9.09 -3.77
CA ASN A 193 -9.63 -10.25 -3.13
C ASN A 193 -9.68 -11.52 -4.01
N LYS A 194 -9.58 -11.34 -5.33
CA LYS A 194 -9.72 -12.39 -6.30
C LYS A 194 -8.39 -12.64 -6.99
N ALA A 195 -7.94 -13.89 -6.92
CA ALA A 195 -6.75 -14.34 -7.60
C ALA A 195 -7.11 -14.88 -8.99
N TRP A 196 -6.31 -14.51 -9.98
CA TRP A 196 -6.39 -14.98 -11.34
C TRP A 196 -5.17 -15.84 -11.65
N ARG A 197 -5.37 -17.10 -11.96
CA ARG A 197 -4.26 -18.03 -12.17
C ARG A 197 -3.65 -17.85 -13.55
N PHE A 198 -2.31 -17.77 -13.59
CA PHE A 198 -1.56 -17.81 -14.85
C PHE A 198 -1.53 -19.21 -15.45
N TYR A 199 -1.36 -19.29 -16.76
CA TYR A 199 -1.12 -20.52 -17.51
C TYR A 199 0.38 -20.72 -17.75
N ASN A 200 0.89 -21.89 -17.40
CA ASN A 200 2.29 -22.24 -17.65
C ASN A 200 2.49 -22.57 -19.13
N LYS A 201 3.33 -21.81 -19.81
CA LYS A 201 3.71 -22.02 -21.22
C LYS A 201 5.04 -22.77 -21.37
N GLY A 202 5.65 -23.19 -20.26
CA GLY A 202 6.96 -23.83 -20.22
C GLY A 202 8.13 -22.86 -20.08
N ASN A 203 9.31 -23.39 -19.76
CA ASN A 203 10.55 -22.62 -19.63
C ASN A 203 10.47 -21.41 -18.69
N GLY A 204 9.60 -21.45 -17.68
CA GLY A 204 9.40 -20.33 -16.75
C GLY A 204 8.50 -19.20 -17.29
N ILE A 205 7.87 -19.38 -18.42
CA ILE A 205 6.93 -18.41 -18.99
C ILE A 205 5.51 -18.77 -18.59
N TYR A 206 4.76 -17.75 -18.14
CA TYR A 206 3.37 -17.86 -17.74
C TYR A 206 2.55 -16.75 -18.40
N GLU A 207 1.36 -17.06 -18.85
CA GLU A 207 0.48 -16.11 -19.54
C GLU A 207 -0.91 -16.10 -18.91
N LEU A 208 -1.55 -14.93 -18.95
CA LEU A 208 -2.94 -14.74 -18.52
C LEU A 208 -3.56 -13.58 -19.30
N THR A 209 -4.72 -13.80 -19.89
CA THR A 209 -5.54 -12.72 -20.48
C THR A 209 -6.79 -12.54 -19.64
N VAL A 210 -7.02 -11.31 -19.15
CA VAL A 210 -8.07 -11.01 -18.18
C VAL A 210 -8.62 -9.61 -18.37
N ASP A 211 -9.87 -9.37 -17.97
CA ASP A 211 -10.39 -8.03 -17.78
C ASP A 211 -9.74 -7.43 -16.54
N PHE A 212 -8.93 -6.42 -16.75
CA PHE A 212 -8.16 -5.74 -15.73
C PHE A 212 -8.76 -4.38 -15.42
N VAL A 213 -8.89 -4.07 -14.14
CA VAL A 213 -9.29 -2.74 -13.64
C VAL A 213 -8.43 -2.43 -12.43
N SER A 214 -7.57 -1.43 -12.54
CA SER A 214 -6.77 -0.95 -11.41
C SER A 214 -6.30 0.48 -11.65
N ASP A 215 -6.24 1.26 -10.62
CA ASP A 215 -5.69 2.62 -10.57
C ASP A 215 -4.30 2.68 -9.93
N TRP A 216 -3.83 1.57 -9.34
CA TRP A 216 -2.53 1.55 -8.64
C TRP A 216 -1.52 0.61 -9.29
N GLY A 217 -1.99 -0.56 -9.75
CA GLY A 217 -1.13 -1.63 -10.22
C GLY A 217 -1.68 -3.02 -9.91
N PHE A 218 -0.80 -3.98 -9.85
CA PHE A 218 -1.14 -5.38 -9.61
C PHE A 218 -0.03 -6.11 -8.88
N LEU A 219 -0.38 -7.26 -8.34
CA LEU A 219 0.50 -8.10 -7.54
C LEU A 219 0.58 -9.49 -8.17
N ILE A 220 1.79 -10.06 -8.27
CA ILE A 220 2.01 -11.46 -8.61
C ILE A 220 2.36 -12.23 -7.35
N ARG A 221 1.63 -13.30 -7.08
CA ARG A 221 1.81 -14.17 -5.91
C ARG A 221 2.02 -15.63 -6.32
N THR A 222 2.58 -16.39 -5.38
CA THR A 222 2.69 -17.85 -5.48
C THR A 222 1.55 -18.59 -4.77
N SER A 223 0.56 -17.85 -4.27
CA SER A 223 -0.60 -18.39 -3.54
C SER A 223 -1.89 -17.74 -4.01
N ASP A 224 -2.97 -18.50 -4.03
CA ASP A 224 -4.34 -18.03 -4.24
C ASP A 224 -5.04 -17.59 -2.94
N LYS A 225 -4.32 -17.60 -1.83
CA LYS A 225 -4.83 -17.23 -0.51
C LYS A 225 -4.45 -15.80 -0.15
N THR A 226 -5.40 -15.08 0.42
CA THR A 226 -5.21 -13.74 1.01
C THR A 226 -4.45 -13.81 2.33
#